data_d2dc141552a3e8ca7212088827f3a372
#
_entry.id   d2dc141552a3e8ca7212088827f3a372
#
_cell.length_a   1.000
_cell.length_b   1.000
_cell.length_c   1.000
_cell.angle_alpha   90.00
_cell.angle_beta   90.00
_cell.angle_gamma   90.00
#
_symmetry.space_group_name_H-M   'P 1'
#
loop_
_entity.id
_entity.type
_entity.pdbx_description
1 polymer ?
#
loop_
_entity_poly.entity_id
_entity_poly.type
_entity_poly.pdbx_seq_one_letter_code
_entity_poly.pdbx_strand_id
1 'polypeptide(L)'
;MSANVKVVPVNNRRQLRQFARFNYVLYRNCPYSVPDLFSDIVDLMTPSGNAAFEFCDVQPFLAYRDGKVVGRVTALINRKANQIWKTNTVRFGWIDFIDDIEVSAALMKAVEDWGREHGMTRVEGPLGFTDFDPEGMLTEGFDKLSTQATIYNYPYYPVHMEKLGYSTGAKWVEWHIPYNDLPDKMFRISKAVLERYDLHLAKYGNDIKADIRKYVNEVFRLINEAYAPLHGYSPISEKQIQDYINKYMSIIDYRFVSIVQDKNDQVVAVGMVMPSLSRALQKARGRMFPFGWWHLLKAIKWKMSHTIDLLFLAVKPEYQNKGLNAVPFSVIMPTLIKMGFQQGESNPELETNMKMQGQWAYFNGAEIHKRRCTFVKDNI
;
A
#
# COMPACT_ATOMS: atom_id res chain seq x y z
N MET A 1 18.16 -7.10 36.70
CA MET A 1 18.88 -7.10 35.39
C MET A 1 17.84 -7.40 34.34
N SER A 2 17.59 -6.48 33.37
CA SER A 2 16.68 -6.78 32.27
C SER A 2 17.28 -7.93 31.46
N ALA A 3 16.45 -8.94 31.12
CA ALA A 3 16.93 -10.04 30.29
C ALA A 3 17.30 -9.52 28.91
N ASN A 4 18.42 -9.98 28.39
CA ASN A 4 18.99 -9.53 27.13
C ASN A 4 18.01 -9.85 25.95
N VAL A 5 17.83 -8.92 25.04
CA VAL A 5 17.04 -9.11 23.83
C VAL A 5 17.80 -10.02 22.86
N LYS A 6 17.19 -11.11 22.45
CA LYS A 6 17.76 -12.06 21.47
C LYS A 6 17.00 -11.94 20.15
N VAL A 7 17.66 -11.52 19.08
CA VAL A 7 17.11 -11.54 17.72
C VAL A 7 17.52 -12.81 17.00
N VAL A 8 16.57 -13.48 16.34
CA VAL A 8 16.82 -14.70 15.60
C VAL A 8 16.17 -14.64 14.20
N PRO A 9 16.82 -15.18 13.17
CA PRO A 9 16.22 -15.31 11.85
C PRO A 9 15.03 -16.30 11.90
N VAL A 10 14.03 -16.02 11.09
CA VAL A 10 12.86 -16.89 10.90
C VAL A 10 13.18 -17.94 9.86
N ASN A 11 13.47 -19.16 10.30
CA ASN A 11 13.93 -20.26 9.43
C ASN A 11 12.93 -21.42 9.34
N ASN A 12 11.80 -21.34 10.03
CA ASN A 12 10.82 -22.41 10.02
C ASN A 12 9.38 -21.89 10.13
N ARG A 13 8.43 -22.76 9.78
CA ARG A 13 6.99 -22.44 9.74
C ARG A 13 6.42 -22.02 11.11
N ARG A 14 6.97 -22.54 12.21
CA ARG A 14 6.52 -22.16 13.57
C ARG A 14 6.91 -20.72 13.87
N GLN A 15 8.14 -20.34 13.58
CA GLN A 15 8.63 -18.98 13.76
C GLN A 15 7.89 -18.01 12.82
N LEU A 16 7.64 -18.40 11.56
CA LEU A 16 6.87 -17.57 10.62
C LEU A 16 5.45 -17.30 11.12
N ARG A 17 4.81 -18.29 11.73
CA ARG A 17 3.50 -18.08 12.38
C ARG A 17 3.59 -17.14 13.59
N GLN A 18 4.67 -17.20 14.36
CA GLN A 18 4.91 -16.24 15.45
C GLN A 18 5.14 -14.83 14.91
N PHE A 19 5.91 -14.69 13.82
CA PHE A 19 6.12 -13.44 13.10
C PHE A 19 4.79 -12.82 12.63
N ALA A 20 3.97 -13.58 11.91
CA ALA A 20 2.67 -13.12 11.47
C ALA A 20 1.75 -12.74 12.64
N ARG A 21 1.79 -13.50 13.74
CA ARG A 21 0.91 -13.30 14.90
C ARG A 21 1.28 -12.11 15.76
N PHE A 22 2.52 -11.66 15.76
CA PHE A 22 2.98 -10.62 16.69
C PHE A 22 2.23 -9.30 16.51
N ASN A 23 1.96 -8.88 15.29
CA ASN A 23 1.18 -7.67 15.00
C ASN A 23 -0.21 -7.70 15.70
N TYR A 24 -0.93 -8.83 15.65
CA TYR A 24 -2.23 -8.96 16.30
C TYR A 24 -2.16 -8.86 17.83
N VAL A 25 -1.05 -9.31 18.40
CA VAL A 25 -0.85 -9.26 19.86
C VAL A 25 -0.55 -7.83 20.27
N LEU A 26 0.32 -7.15 19.54
CA LEU A 26 0.75 -5.78 19.82
C LEU A 26 -0.40 -4.77 19.70
N TYR A 27 -1.20 -4.88 18.63
CA TYR A 27 -2.29 -3.93 18.34
C TYR A 27 -3.66 -4.40 18.81
N ARG A 28 -3.73 -5.41 19.66
CA ARG A 28 -4.99 -6.05 20.07
C ARG A 28 -6.08 -5.08 20.54
N ASN A 29 -5.68 -4.03 21.24
CA ASN A 29 -6.58 -3.04 21.84
C ASN A 29 -6.50 -1.68 21.11
N CYS A 30 -5.81 -1.61 19.97
CA CYS A 30 -5.71 -0.39 19.19
C CYS A 30 -6.95 -0.24 18.28
N PRO A 31 -7.74 0.84 18.41
CA PRO A 31 -8.92 1.05 17.59
C PRO A 31 -8.61 1.53 16.17
N TYR A 32 -7.36 1.89 15.90
CA TYR A 32 -6.91 2.53 14.65
C TYR A 32 -6.14 1.57 13.74
N SER A 33 -5.53 0.53 14.30
CA SER A 33 -4.81 -0.48 13.52
C SER A 33 -5.78 -1.39 12.76
N VAL A 34 -5.45 -1.67 11.52
CA VAL A 34 -6.14 -2.63 10.65
C VAL A 34 -5.22 -3.83 10.42
N PRO A 35 -5.58 -5.00 10.92
CA PRO A 35 -4.72 -6.18 10.79
C PRO A 35 -4.79 -6.75 9.37
N ASP A 36 -3.65 -7.19 8.85
CA ASP A 36 -3.61 -8.05 7.67
C ASP A 36 -4.27 -9.41 7.96
N LEU A 37 -4.60 -10.16 6.92
CA LEU A 37 -4.98 -11.56 7.11
C LEU A 37 -3.73 -12.39 7.43
N PHE A 38 -3.86 -13.24 8.44
CA PHE A 38 -2.75 -14.08 8.91
C PHE A 38 -2.16 -14.96 7.80
N SER A 39 -3.02 -15.56 6.96
CA SER A 39 -2.60 -16.35 5.79
C SER A 39 -1.76 -15.52 4.83
N ASP A 40 -2.18 -14.28 4.57
CA ASP A 40 -1.54 -13.41 3.59
C ASP A 40 -0.11 -13.07 3.99
N ILE A 41 0.14 -12.81 5.29
CA ILE A 41 1.52 -12.55 5.78
C ILE A 41 2.38 -13.83 5.68
N VAL A 42 1.81 -15.01 5.97
CA VAL A 42 2.54 -16.27 5.83
C VAL A 42 2.91 -16.55 4.37
N ASP A 43 1.95 -16.36 3.46
CA ASP A 43 2.16 -16.57 2.02
C ASP A 43 3.15 -15.54 1.45
N LEU A 44 3.01 -14.28 1.84
CA LEU A 44 3.87 -13.17 1.42
C LEU A 44 5.34 -13.39 1.79
N MET A 45 5.61 -14.02 2.93
CA MET A 45 6.96 -14.31 3.44
C MET A 45 7.49 -15.69 3.01
N THR A 46 6.86 -16.34 2.03
CA THR A 46 7.32 -17.62 1.49
C THR A 46 7.53 -17.57 -0.02
N PRO A 47 8.62 -18.19 -0.55
CA PRO A 47 8.90 -18.18 -1.99
C PRO A 47 7.78 -18.77 -2.86
N SER A 48 7.03 -19.75 -2.34
CA SER A 48 5.92 -20.36 -3.06
C SER A 48 4.66 -19.48 -3.12
N GLY A 49 4.54 -18.50 -2.22
CA GLY A 49 3.38 -17.62 -2.10
C GLY A 49 3.59 -16.22 -2.66
N ASN A 50 4.82 -15.87 -3.04
CA ASN A 50 5.16 -14.52 -3.49
C ASN A 50 6.19 -14.53 -4.61
N ALA A 51 5.77 -14.12 -5.82
CA ALA A 51 6.63 -14.06 -6.99
C ALA A 51 7.82 -13.08 -6.85
N ALA A 52 7.75 -12.12 -5.92
CA ALA A 52 8.84 -11.17 -5.70
C ALA A 52 10.15 -11.82 -5.22
N PHE A 53 10.10 -13.04 -4.68
CA PHE A 53 11.32 -13.80 -4.33
C PHE A 53 12.22 -14.11 -5.54
N GLU A 54 11.74 -13.97 -6.79
CA GLU A 54 12.56 -14.10 -7.98
C GLU A 54 13.64 -13.00 -8.08
N PHE A 55 13.39 -11.84 -7.48
CA PHE A 55 14.29 -10.69 -7.54
C PHE A 55 14.55 -10.03 -6.18
N CYS A 56 14.03 -10.58 -5.11
CA CYS A 56 14.28 -10.11 -3.75
C CYS A 56 14.96 -11.18 -2.91
N ASP A 57 15.98 -10.77 -2.14
CA ASP A 57 16.50 -11.54 -1.01
C ASP A 57 15.77 -11.09 0.26
N VAL A 58 15.34 -12.03 1.10
CA VAL A 58 14.43 -11.73 2.20
C VAL A 58 14.80 -12.53 3.43
N GLN A 59 14.90 -11.85 4.58
CA GLN A 59 15.11 -12.49 5.87
C GLN A 59 14.24 -11.81 6.93
N PRO A 60 13.14 -12.46 7.36
CA PRO A 60 12.39 -12.04 8.53
C PRO A 60 13.15 -12.38 9.82
N PHE A 61 13.01 -11.53 10.85
CA PHE A 61 13.60 -11.68 12.17
C PHE A 61 12.55 -11.57 13.27
N LEU A 62 12.78 -12.25 14.38
CA LEU A 62 12.00 -12.16 15.62
C LEU A 62 12.91 -11.77 16.79
N ALA A 63 12.49 -10.78 17.56
CA ALA A 63 13.13 -10.43 18.84
C ALA A 63 12.41 -11.13 19.99
N TYR A 64 13.16 -11.76 20.85
CA TYR A 64 12.68 -12.43 22.07
C TYR A 64 13.26 -11.81 23.31
N ARG A 65 12.44 -11.71 24.37
CA ARG A 65 12.86 -11.42 25.75
C ARG A 65 12.10 -12.39 26.66
N ASP A 66 12.80 -13.08 27.55
CA ASP A 66 12.22 -14.09 28.46
C ASP A 66 11.34 -15.14 27.74
N GLY A 67 11.79 -15.58 26.58
CA GLY A 67 11.06 -16.56 25.76
C GLY A 67 9.79 -16.05 25.06
N LYS A 68 9.45 -14.76 25.21
CA LYS A 68 8.31 -14.11 24.57
C LYS A 68 8.78 -13.28 23.37
N VAL A 69 7.99 -13.29 22.29
CA VAL A 69 8.23 -12.38 21.15
C VAL A 69 7.90 -10.95 21.58
N VAL A 70 8.86 -10.05 21.41
CA VAL A 70 8.75 -8.62 21.75
C VAL A 70 8.92 -7.70 20.54
N GLY A 71 9.28 -8.26 19.38
CA GLY A 71 9.38 -7.51 18.14
C GLY A 71 9.60 -8.42 16.93
N ARG A 72 9.40 -7.85 15.75
CA ARG A 72 9.64 -8.46 14.45
C ARG A 72 10.13 -7.41 13.46
N VAL A 73 10.86 -7.83 12.44
CA VAL A 73 11.23 -7.01 11.27
C VAL A 73 11.59 -7.94 10.12
N THR A 74 11.40 -7.50 8.90
CA THR A 74 11.92 -8.17 7.70
C THR A 74 13.02 -7.32 7.09
N ALA A 75 14.20 -7.90 6.88
CA ALA A 75 15.22 -7.35 6.00
C ALA A 75 14.95 -7.84 4.57
N LEU A 76 15.08 -6.94 3.59
CA LEU A 76 14.74 -7.20 2.20
C LEU A 76 15.66 -6.45 1.24
N ILE A 77 16.23 -7.12 0.25
CA ILE A 77 16.98 -6.50 -0.83
C ILE A 77 16.20 -6.70 -2.12
N ASN A 78 15.65 -5.62 -2.66
CA ASN A 78 15.05 -5.65 -3.99
C ASN A 78 16.14 -5.34 -5.03
N ARG A 79 16.67 -6.39 -5.65
CA ARG A 79 17.78 -6.28 -6.64
C ARG A 79 17.39 -5.45 -7.87
N LYS A 80 16.12 -5.51 -8.32
CA LYS A 80 15.63 -4.69 -9.43
C LYS A 80 15.64 -3.22 -9.09
N ALA A 81 15.09 -2.86 -7.92
CA ALA A 81 15.06 -1.47 -7.45
C ALA A 81 16.50 -0.95 -7.28
N ASN A 82 17.38 -1.67 -6.62
CA ASN A 82 18.78 -1.28 -6.45
C ASN A 82 19.48 -1.04 -7.79
N GLN A 83 19.23 -1.88 -8.79
CA GLN A 83 19.78 -1.70 -10.14
C GLN A 83 19.23 -0.45 -10.85
N ILE A 84 17.90 -0.23 -10.79
CA ILE A 84 17.23 0.90 -11.44
C ILE A 84 17.70 2.22 -10.82
N TRP A 85 17.68 2.27 -9.48
CA TRP A 85 17.99 3.48 -8.71
C TRP A 85 19.49 3.65 -8.43
N LYS A 86 20.33 2.68 -8.87
CA LYS A 86 21.78 2.67 -8.66
C LYS A 86 22.17 2.84 -7.19
N THR A 87 21.50 2.09 -6.32
CA THR A 87 21.72 2.09 -4.88
C THR A 87 22.12 0.71 -4.37
N ASN A 88 22.76 0.65 -3.21
CA ASN A 88 23.05 -0.58 -2.47
C ASN A 88 22.26 -0.56 -1.16
N THR A 89 20.93 -0.67 -1.27
CA THR A 89 20.00 -0.48 -0.16
C THR A 89 19.41 -1.81 0.29
N VAL A 90 19.49 -2.11 1.58
CA VAL A 90 18.63 -3.07 2.24
C VAL A 90 17.39 -2.32 2.76
N ARG A 91 16.23 -2.81 2.43
CA ARG A 91 14.95 -2.32 2.96
C ARG A 91 14.66 -3.01 4.29
N PHE A 92 13.95 -2.33 5.20
CA PHE A 92 13.26 -2.99 6.29
C PHE A 92 11.75 -2.79 6.13
N GLY A 93 10.97 -3.84 6.44
CA GLY A 93 9.51 -3.81 6.38
C GLY A 93 8.90 -4.71 7.46
N TRP A 94 7.57 -4.70 7.59
CA TRP A 94 6.84 -5.47 8.62
C TRP A 94 7.47 -5.36 10.01
N ILE A 95 7.96 -4.14 10.33
CA ILE A 95 8.58 -3.83 11.62
C ILE A 95 7.51 -3.55 12.67
N ASP A 96 7.54 -4.32 13.74
CA ASP A 96 6.73 -4.09 14.93
C ASP A 96 7.53 -4.41 16.19
N PHE A 97 7.40 -3.59 17.23
CA PHE A 97 8.09 -3.79 18.48
C PHE A 97 7.35 -3.12 19.65
N ILE A 98 7.56 -3.63 20.85
CA ILE A 98 7.08 -2.99 22.09
C ILE A 98 7.85 -1.68 22.33
N ASP A 99 7.29 -0.76 23.12
CA ASP A 99 7.95 0.51 23.48
C ASP A 99 9.17 0.26 24.38
N ASP A 100 10.25 -0.17 23.74
CA ASP A 100 11.53 -0.49 24.36
C ASP A 100 12.66 -0.32 23.34
N ILE A 101 13.55 0.66 23.64
CA ILE A 101 14.63 1.04 22.72
C ILE A 101 15.64 -0.11 22.49
N GLU A 102 15.86 -1.00 23.48
CA GLU A 102 16.76 -2.14 23.31
C GLU A 102 16.20 -3.12 22.28
N VAL A 103 14.87 -3.26 22.21
CA VAL A 103 14.21 -4.14 21.23
C VAL A 103 14.33 -3.57 19.81
N SER A 104 14.00 -2.30 19.62
CA SER A 104 14.12 -1.65 18.30
C SER A 104 15.58 -1.59 17.85
N ALA A 105 16.53 -1.28 18.75
CA ALA A 105 17.95 -1.28 18.44
C ALA A 105 18.45 -2.66 17.99
N ALA A 106 18.05 -3.72 18.71
CA ALA A 106 18.45 -5.09 18.34
C ALA A 106 17.87 -5.54 16.99
N LEU A 107 16.61 -5.18 16.70
CA LEU A 107 15.97 -5.46 15.40
C LEU A 107 16.67 -4.73 14.26
N MET A 108 16.90 -3.42 14.42
CA MET A 108 17.55 -2.62 13.38
C MET A 108 19.00 -3.03 13.17
N LYS A 109 19.72 -3.38 14.25
CA LYS A 109 21.05 -3.96 14.12
C LYS A 109 21.06 -5.26 13.30
N ALA A 110 20.07 -6.14 13.49
CA ALA A 110 19.98 -7.37 12.71
C ALA A 110 19.73 -7.08 11.21
N VAL A 111 18.95 -6.05 10.87
CA VAL A 111 18.77 -5.61 9.48
C VAL A 111 20.07 -5.04 8.92
N GLU A 112 20.77 -4.19 9.67
CA GLU A 112 22.04 -3.58 9.27
C GLU A 112 23.13 -4.65 9.07
N ASP A 113 23.27 -5.60 10.00
CA ASP A 113 24.25 -6.68 9.92
C ASP A 113 23.99 -7.57 8.69
N TRP A 114 22.74 -7.99 8.50
CA TRP A 114 22.34 -8.78 7.35
C TRP A 114 22.55 -8.02 6.03
N GLY A 115 22.24 -6.73 6.00
CA GLY A 115 22.50 -5.86 4.86
C GLY A 115 23.99 -5.81 4.50
N ARG A 116 24.88 -5.60 5.51
CA ARG A 116 26.34 -5.60 5.31
C ARG A 116 26.86 -6.92 4.79
N GLU A 117 26.37 -8.04 5.32
CA GLU A 117 26.73 -9.39 4.85
C GLU A 117 26.40 -9.60 3.36
N HIS A 118 25.39 -8.87 2.85
CA HIS A 118 24.97 -8.89 1.44
C HIS A 118 25.53 -7.72 0.60
N GLY A 119 26.50 -6.97 1.13
CA GLY A 119 27.15 -5.87 0.40
C GLY A 119 26.33 -4.58 0.30
N MET A 120 25.30 -4.42 1.15
CA MET A 120 24.52 -3.19 1.20
C MET A 120 25.22 -2.14 2.07
N THR A 121 25.08 -0.88 1.71
CA THR A 121 25.69 0.26 2.40
C THR A 121 24.68 1.24 2.98
N ARG A 122 23.38 0.98 2.73
CA ARG A 122 22.28 1.83 3.15
C ARG A 122 21.11 0.97 3.63
N VAL A 123 20.43 1.43 4.70
CA VAL A 123 19.14 0.91 5.15
C VAL A 123 18.05 1.92 4.86
N GLU A 124 16.91 1.51 4.36
CA GLU A 124 15.73 2.36 4.17
C GLU A 124 14.43 1.58 4.41
N GLY A 125 13.46 2.21 5.08
CA GLY A 125 12.14 1.63 5.31
C GLY A 125 11.27 2.43 6.28
N PRO A 126 10.07 1.95 6.60
CA PRO A 126 9.50 0.67 6.13
C PRO A 126 9.13 0.69 4.66
N LEU A 127 9.57 -0.31 3.93
CA LEU A 127 9.24 -0.56 2.53
C LEU A 127 9.03 -2.05 2.31
N GLY A 128 8.11 -2.41 1.42
CA GLY A 128 7.84 -3.79 1.04
C GLY A 128 8.69 -4.29 -0.14
N PHE A 129 8.25 -5.40 -0.72
CA PHE A 129 8.84 -5.98 -1.92
C PHE A 129 8.69 -5.04 -3.12
N THR A 130 7.51 -4.42 -3.24
CA THR A 130 7.13 -3.49 -4.31
C THR A 130 6.26 -2.38 -3.73
N ASP A 131 5.96 -1.35 -4.53
CA ASP A 131 5.08 -0.24 -4.14
C ASP A 131 3.59 -0.63 -3.98
N PHE A 132 3.26 -1.91 -4.23
CA PHE A 132 1.95 -2.46 -3.91
C PHE A 132 1.86 -3.01 -2.48
N ASP A 133 2.98 -3.06 -1.78
CA ASP A 133 3.03 -3.39 -0.36
C ASP A 133 2.92 -2.11 0.48
N PRO A 134 2.44 -2.21 1.73
CA PRO A 134 2.40 -1.05 2.61
C PRO A 134 3.78 -0.44 2.85
N GLU A 135 3.88 0.88 2.74
CA GLU A 135 5.12 1.63 2.87
C GLU A 135 4.98 2.86 3.78
N GLY A 136 6.10 3.31 4.31
CA GLY A 136 6.20 4.48 5.18
C GLY A 136 5.69 4.25 6.60
N MET A 137 6.48 4.69 7.58
CA MET A 137 6.12 4.73 9.00
C MET A 137 5.21 5.93 9.24
N LEU A 138 4.09 5.73 9.93
CA LEU A 138 3.17 6.80 10.33
C LEU A 138 3.87 7.78 11.26
N THR A 139 3.78 9.08 10.96
CA THR A 139 4.37 10.18 11.75
C THR A 139 3.32 11.16 12.26
N GLU A 140 2.17 11.27 11.59
CA GLU A 140 1.02 12.07 12.01
C GLU A 140 -0.28 11.32 11.73
N GLY A 141 -1.35 11.60 12.49
CA GLY A 141 -2.66 10.96 12.33
C GLY A 141 -2.77 9.62 13.05
N PHE A 142 -2.07 9.45 14.19
CA PHE A 142 -2.11 8.23 15.00
C PHE A 142 -3.50 7.92 15.58
N ASP A 143 -4.39 8.90 15.61
CA ASP A 143 -5.79 8.83 16.03
C ASP A 143 -6.76 8.53 14.88
N LYS A 144 -6.24 8.24 13.70
CA LYS A 144 -7.03 7.93 12.49
C LYS A 144 -6.98 6.44 12.18
N LEU A 145 -8.10 5.91 11.68
CA LEU A 145 -8.17 4.52 11.23
C LEU A 145 -7.25 4.32 10.01
N SER A 146 -6.41 3.29 10.06
CA SER A 146 -5.62 2.89 8.88
C SER A 146 -6.51 2.31 7.79
N THR A 147 -6.06 2.38 6.55
CA THR A 147 -6.62 1.57 5.46
C THR A 147 -5.95 0.19 5.43
N GLN A 148 -6.49 -0.72 4.62
CA GLN A 148 -5.85 -2.03 4.42
C GLN A 148 -4.50 -1.96 3.68
N ALA A 149 -4.26 -0.86 2.97
CA ALA A 149 -3.05 -0.64 2.17
C ALA A 149 -1.95 0.09 2.95
N THR A 150 -2.17 0.42 4.23
CA THR A 150 -1.26 1.26 4.99
C THR A 150 -0.84 0.63 6.30
N ILE A 151 0.40 0.90 6.71
CA ILE A 151 0.95 0.49 8.00
C ILE A 151 0.35 1.39 9.10
N TYR A 152 -0.08 0.77 10.22
CA TYR A 152 -0.25 1.49 11.48
C TYR A 152 0.92 1.19 12.40
N ASN A 153 1.41 2.23 13.07
CA ASN A 153 2.41 2.11 14.14
C ASN A 153 2.09 3.11 15.25
N TYR A 154 2.55 2.79 16.47
CA TYR A 154 2.44 3.71 17.61
C TYR A 154 3.36 4.93 17.48
N PRO A 155 3.07 6.04 18.18
CA PRO A 155 3.87 7.28 18.11
C PRO A 155 5.32 7.13 18.53
N TYR A 156 5.67 6.12 19.33
CA TYR A 156 7.04 5.89 19.77
C TYR A 156 7.97 5.35 18.66
N TYR A 157 7.41 4.80 17.57
CA TYR A 157 8.23 4.23 16.47
C TYR A 157 9.17 5.26 15.82
N PRO A 158 8.68 6.41 15.30
CA PRO A 158 9.56 7.42 14.71
C PRO A 158 10.56 7.96 15.73
N VAL A 159 10.17 8.12 17.00
CA VAL A 159 11.08 8.55 18.07
C VAL A 159 12.23 7.55 18.28
N HIS A 160 11.95 6.25 18.22
CA HIS A 160 13.00 5.22 18.30
C HIS A 160 13.92 5.28 17.09
N MET A 161 13.40 5.43 15.87
CA MET A 161 14.24 5.52 14.67
C MET A 161 15.19 6.70 14.72
N GLU A 162 14.73 7.87 15.16
CA GLU A 162 15.59 9.05 15.37
C GLU A 162 16.68 8.81 16.42
N LYS A 163 16.33 8.21 17.56
CA LYS A 163 17.31 7.85 18.61
C LYS A 163 18.36 6.84 18.14
N LEU A 164 18.03 5.98 17.18
CA LEU A 164 18.93 5.01 16.57
C LEU A 164 19.77 5.60 15.42
N GLY A 165 19.66 6.92 15.20
CA GLY A 165 20.45 7.66 14.21
C GLY A 165 19.95 7.54 12.78
N TYR A 166 18.68 7.17 12.61
CA TYR A 166 18.03 7.21 11.30
C TYR A 166 17.51 8.62 11.00
N SER A 167 17.66 9.07 9.78
CA SER A 167 17.09 10.31 9.25
C SER A 167 15.83 10.03 8.44
N THR A 168 15.00 11.04 8.28
CA THR A 168 13.79 10.97 7.43
C THR A 168 14.19 10.87 5.95
N GLY A 169 13.61 9.90 5.24
CA GLY A 169 13.75 9.70 3.80
C GLY A 169 12.54 10.24 3.00
N ALA A 170 11.98 9.39 2.13
CA ALA A 170 10.79 9.74 1.35
C ALA A 170 9.58 9.97 2.26
N LYS A 171 8.70 10.89 1.85
CA LYS A 171 7.52 11.30 2.62
C LYS A 171 6.26 11.14 1.80
N TRP A 172 5.19 10.71 2.46
CA TRP A 172 3.85 10.58 1.87
C TRP A 172 2.81 11.26 2.73
N VAL A 173 1.73 11.67 2.08
CA VAL A 173 0.52 12.19 2.70
C VAL A 173 -0.68 11.31 2.32
N GLU A 174 -1.65 11.22 3.21
CA GLU A 174 -2.94 10.58 2.95
C GLU A 174 -4.06 11.61 3.14
N TRP A 175 -4.96 11.66 2.17
CA TRP A 175 -6.07 12.61 2.14
C TRP A 175 -7.35 11.95 2.61
N HIS A 176 -8.08 12.67 3.44
CA HIS A 176 -9.50 12.45 3.69
C HIS A 176 -10.31 13.36 2.77
N ILE A 177 -11.24 12.80 2.01
CA ILE A 177 -11.93 13.50 0.92
C ILE A 177 -13.44 13.32 1.12
N PRO A 178 -14.15 14.29 1.71
CA PRO A 178 -15.60 14.27 1.83
C PRO A 178 -16.29 14.38 0.45
N TYR A 179 -17.40 13.66 0.27
CA TYR A 179 -18.20 13.67 -0.96
C TYR A 179 -19.49 14.47 -0.78
N ASN A 180 -19.41 15.58 -0.07
CA ASN A 180 -20.59 16.43 0.20
C ASN A 180 -21.16 17.03 -1.08
N ASP A 181 -20.26 17.51 -1.96
CA ASP A 181 -20.60 18.10 -3.25
C ASP A 181 -19.65 17.61 -4.31
N LEU A 182 -20.17 17.23 -5.48
CA LEU A 182 -19.34 16.91 -6.63
C LEU A 182 -18.84 18.20 -7.28
N PRO A 183 -17.53 18.39 -7.45
CA PRO A 183 -17.01 19.62 -8.02
C PRO A 183 -17.35 19.70 -9.52
N ASP A 184 -18.22 20.62 -9.92
CA ASP A 184 -18.55 20.90 -11.33
C ASP A 184 -17.30 21.10 -12.20
N LYS A 185 -16.27 21.70 -11.61
CA LYS A 185 -15.00 21.92 -12.30
C LYS A 185 -14.37 20.61 -12.75
N MET A 186 -14.46 19.54 -11.97
CA MET A 186 -13.92 18.22 -12.32
C MET A 186 -14.61 17.66 -13.56
N PHE A 187 -15.94 17.75 -13.63
CA PHE A 187 -16.72 17.29 -14.80
C PHE A 187 -16.43 18.09 -16.05
N ARG A 188 -16.32 19.43 -15.91
CA ARG A 188 -15.96 20.30 -17.05
C ARG A 188 -14.57 20.01 -17.58
N ILE A 189 -13.58 19.83 -16.71
CA ILE A 189 -12.23 19.42 -17.11
C ILE A 189 -12.26 18.05 -17.79
N SER A 190 -12.93 17.08 -17.21
CA SER A 190 -13.05 15.73 -17.75
C SER A 190 -13.60 15.74 -19.18
N LYS A 191 -14.73 16.42 -19.40
CA LYS A 191 -15.34 16.57 -20.74
C LYS A 191 -14.38 17.23 -21.73
N ALA A 192 -13.79 18.36 -21.37
CA ALA A 192 -12.89 19.11 -22.23
C ALA A 192 -11.63 18.30 -22.61
N VAL A 193 -11.09 17.49 -21.66
CA VAL A 193 -9.92 16.64 -21.91
C VAL A 193 -10.25 15.51 -22.87
N LEU A 194 -11.39 14.83 -22.68
CA LEU A 194 -11.83 13.77 -23.58
C LEU A 194 -12.01 14.30 -25.02
N GLU A 195 -12.67 15.45 -25.17
CA GLU A 195 -12.88 16.07 -26.48
C GLU A 195 -11.57 16.55 -27.12
N ARG A 196 -10.71 17.22 -26.34
CA ARG A 196 -9.47 17.83 -26.86
C ARG A 196 -8.46 16.81 -27.37
N TYR A 197 -8.37 15.67 -26.71
CA TYR A 197 -7.35 14.66 -27.01
C TYR A 197 -7.93 13.43 -27.74
N ASP A 198 -9.19 13.50 -28.17
CA ASP A 198 -9.90 12.39 -28.85
C ASP A 198 -9.81 11.10 -28.04
N LEU A 199 -10.19 11.20 -26.74
CA LEU A 199 -10.18 10.10 -25.80
C LEU A 199 -11.61 9.65 -25.51
N HIS A 200 -11.74 8.37 -25.17
CA HIS A 200 -13.04 7.82 -24.81
C HIS A 200 -12.92 6.83 -23.63
N LEU A 201 -14.05 6.59 -22.99
CA LEU A 201 -14.13 5.56 -21.93
C LEU A 201 -14.21 4.18 -22.58
N ALA A 202 -13.54 3.20 -21.99
CA ALA A 202 -13.64 1.82 -22.41
C ALA A 202 -15.11 1.37 -22.39
N LYS A 203 -15.53 0.74 -23.47
CA LYS A 203 -16.89 0.20 -23.60
C LYS A 203 -16.94 -1.23 -23.08
N TYR A 204 -17.90 -1.49 -22.25
CA TYR A 204 -18.17 -2.81 -21.72
C TYR A 204 -19.41 -3.39 -22.37
N GLY A 205 -19.34 -4.66 -22.79
CA GLY A 205 -20.48 -5.42 -23.29
C GLY A 205 -21.33 -6.01 -22.16
N ASN A 206 -22.03 -7.10 -22.45
CA ASN A 206 -22.89 -7.77 -21.48
C ASN A 206 -22.11 -8.49 -20.37
N ASP A 207 -20.87 -8.91 -20.63
CA ASP A 207 -19.97 -9.50 -19.65
C ASP A 207 -18.83 -8.53 -19.31
N ILE A 208 -19.13 -7.58 -18.44
CA ILE A 208 -18.18 -6.57 -17.95
C ILE A 208 -16.92 -7.22 -17.38
N LYS A 209 -17.04 -8.40 -16.74
CA LYS A 209 -15.90 -9.13 -16.17
C LYS A 209 -14.93 -9.60 -17.24
N ALA A 210 -15.45 -10.21 -18.29
CA ALA A 210 -14.64 -10.67 -19.40
C ALA A 210 -14.00 -9.48 -20.13
N ASP A 211 -14.73 -8.38 -20.28
CA ASP A 211 -14.22 -7.19 -20.94
C ASP A 211 -13.08 -6.53 -20.15
N ILE A 212 -13.22 -6.34 -18.85
CA ILE A 212 -12.13 -5.78 -18.03
C ILE A 212 -10.90 -6.69 -18.05
N ARG A 213 -11.06 -8.02 -18.05
CA ARG A 213 -9.92 -8.94 -18.17
C ARG A 213 -9.08 -8.70 -19.43
N LYS A 214 -9.68 -8.22 -20.53
CA LYS A 214 -8.93 -7.87 -21.75
C LYS A 214 -7.95 -6.73 -21.51
N TYR A 215 -8.30 -5.78 -20.64
CA TYR A 215 -7.50 -4.60 -20.37
C TYR A 215 -6.45 -4.80 -19.26
N VAL A 216 -6.52 -5.86 -18.47
CA VAL A 216 -5.70 -6.00 -17.27
C VAL A 216 -4.20 -5.89 -17.58
N ASN A 217 -3.72 -6.57 -18.62
CA ASN A 217 -2.31 -6.51 -19.00
C ASN A 217 -1.89 -5.10 -19.44
N GLU A 218 -2.76 -4.39 -20.18
CA GLU A 218 -2.50 -3.00 -20.59
C GLU A 218 -2.50 -2.06 -19.38
N VAL A 219 -3.42 -2.26 -18.44
CA VAL A 219 -3.49 -1.51 -17.19
C VAL A 219 -2.19 -1.67 -16.40
N PHE A 220 -1.66 -2.89 -16.25
CA PHE A 220 -0.40 -3.08 -15.54
C PHE A 220 0.82 -2.53 -16.30
N ARG A 221 0.83 -2.57 -17.63
CA ARG A 221 1.85 -1.88 -18.44
C ARG A 221 1.79 -0.37 -18.21
N LEU A 222 0.59 0.22 -18.23
CA LEU A 222 0.38 1.62 -17.93
C LEU A 222 0.86 1.98 -16.51
N ILE A 223 0.56 1.15 -15.51
CA ILE A 223 1.05 1.36 -14.14
C ILE A 223 2.58 1.32 -14.11
N ASN A 224 3.22 0.33 -14.72
CA ASN A 224 4.67 0.25 -14.80
C ASN A 224 5.31 1.49 -15.45
N GLU A 225 4.67 2.04 -16.48
CA GLU A 225 5.13 3.24 -17.17
C GLU A 225 4.89 4.51 -16.33
N ALA A 226 3.69 4.66 -15.76
CA ALA A 226 3.30 5.85 -15.03
C ALA A 226 4.03 5.99 -13.68
N TYR A 227 4.35 4.87 -13.03
CA TYR A 227 4.94 4.83 -11.70
C TYR A 227 6.48 4.72 -11.73
N ALA A 228 7.09 4.51 -12.91
CA ALA A 228 8.54 4.41 -13.05
C ALA A 228 9.35 5.54 -12.37
N PRO A 229 8.88 6.79 -12.31
CA PRO A 229 9.59 7.88 -11.63
C PRO A 229 9.38 7.93 -10.11
N LEU A 230 8.46 7.11 -9.53
CA LEU A 230 8.17 7.14 -8.10
C LEU A 230 9.31 6.53 -7.29
N HIS A 231 9.57 7.09 -6.11
CA HIS A 231 10.68 6.72 -5.25
C HIS A 231 10.68 5.21 -4.95
N GLY A 232 11.78 4.55 -5.25
CA GLY A 232 11.96 3.11 -4.96
C GLY A 232 11.19 2.15 -5.88
N TYR A 233 10.41 2.66 -6.84
CA TYR A 233 9.61 1.83 -7.72
C TYR A 233 10.43 0.79 -8.49
N SER A 234 9.88 -0.39 -8.60
CA SER A 234 10.40 -1.45 -9.50
C SER A 234 9.26 -2.07 -10.30
N PRO A 235 9.42 -2.27 -11.61
CA PRO A 235 8.35 -2.78 -12.47
C PRO A 235 7.82 -4.14 -12.00
N ILE A 236 6.50 -4.26 -11.97
CA ILE A 236 5.79 -5.49 -11.64
C ILE A 236 6.05 -6.52 -12.73
N SER A 237 6.45 -7.73 -12.35
CA SER A 237 6.70 -8.82 -13.30
C SER A 237 5.39 -9.44 -13.80
N GLU A 238 5.45 -10.11 -14.97
CA GLU A 238 4.29 -10.82 -15.52
C GLU A 238 3.71 -11.85 -14.53
N LYS A 239 4.56 -12.53 -13.77
CA LYS A 239 4.12 -13.49 -12.76
C LYS A 239 3.39 -12.81 -11.61
N GLN A 240 3.89 -11.67 -11.12
CA GLN A 240 3.18 -10.87 -10.12
C GLN A 240 1.84 -10.37 -10.65
N ILE A 241 1.76 -9.96 -11.92
CA ILE A 241 0.50 -9.55 -12.56
C ILE A 241 -0.50 -10.71 -12.52
N GLN A 242 -0.09 -11.93 -12.87
CA GLN A 242 -0.98 -13.09 -12.81
C GLN A 242 -1.42 -13.43 -11.37
N ASP A 243 -0.52 -13.30 -10.40
CA ASP A 243 -0.86 -13.50 -8.99
C ASP A 243 -1.90 -12.47 -8.51
N TYR A 244 -1.74 -11.19 -8.88
CA TYR A 244 -2.73 -10.13 -8.58
C TYR A 244 -4.07 -10.39 -9.27
N ILE A 245 -4.09 -10.79 -10.54
CA ILE A 245 -5.30 -11.16 -11.26
C ILE A 245 -6.02 -12.29 -10.52
N ASN A 246 -5.31 -13.36 -10.19
CA ASN A 246 -5.90 -14.52 -9.52
C ASN A 246 -6.45 -14.17 -8.13
N LYS A 247 -5.76 -13.31 -7.40
CA LYS A 247 -6.13 -12.93 -6.03
C LYS A 247 -7.28 -11.93 -5.98
N TYR A 248 -7.28 -10.93 -6.85
CA TYR A 248 -8.14 -9.76 -6.69
C TYR A 248 -9.29 -9.67 -7.68
N MET A 249 -9.21 -10.29 -8.88
CA MET A 249 -10.27 -10.17 -9.90
C MET A 249 -11.65 -10.62 -9.44
N SER A 250 -11.73 -11.56 -8.50
CA SER A 250 -13.03 -12.06 -8.00
C SER A 250 -13.72 -11.11 -7.03
N ILE A 251 -12.98 -10.18 -6.42
CA ILE A 251 -13.47 -9.23 -5.40
C ILE A 251 -13.65 -7.81 -5.91
N ILE A 252 -13.08 -7.48 -7.08
CA ILE A 252 -13.22 -6.16 -7.70
C ILE A 252 -14.66 -5.95 -8.16
N ASP A 253 -15.26 -4.83 -7.76
CA ASP A 253 -16.51 -4.34 -8.32
C ASP A 253 -16.20 -3.40 -9.48
N TYR A 254 -16.59 -3.82 -10.68
CA TYR A 254 -16.26 -3.13 -11.93
C TYR A 254 -16.87 -1.74 -12.06
N ARG A 255 -17.90 -1.44 -11.27
CA ARG A 255 -18.49 -0.09 -11.19
C ARG A 255 -17.51 0.93 -10.62
N PHE A 256 -16.44 0.45 -9.97
CA PHE A 256 -15.41 1.25 -9.32
C PHE A 256 -14.08 1.25 -10.08
N VAL A 257 -14.12 0.83 -11.34
CA VAL A 257 -12.99 0.87 -12.26
C VAL A 257 -13.34 1.73 -13.45
N SER A 258 -12.52 2.73 -13.76
CA SER A 258 -12.66 3.55 -14.96
C SER A 258 -11.40 3.42 -15.80
N ILE A 259 -11.56 3.05 -17.07
CA ILE A 259 -10.50 2.91 -18.06
C ILE A 259 -10.76 3.92 -19.16
N VAL A 260 -9.73 4.70 -19.50
CA VAL A 260 -9.75 5.69 -20.59
C VAL A 260 -8.83 5.21 -21.70
N GLN A 261 -9.29 5.31 -22.93
CA GLN A 261 -8.60 4.88 -24.14
C GLN A 261 -8.39 6.05 -25.10
N ASP A 262 -7.34 5.96 -25.89
CA ASP A 262 -7.12 6.86 -27.03
C ASP A 262 -7.89 6.41 -28.28
N LYS A 263 -7.78 7.16 -29.38
CA LYS A 263 -8.41 6.87 -30.68
C LYS A 263 -8.03 5.52 -31.29
N ASN A 264 -6.97 4.87 -30.79
CA ASN A 264 -6.52 3.55 -31.24
C ASN A 264 -6.90 2.45 -30.22
N ASP A 265 -7.83 2.73 -29.31
CA ASP A 265 -8.29 1.84 -28.23
C ASP A 265 -7.17 1.43 -27.23
N GLN A 266 -6.04 2.18 -27.17
CA GLN A 266 -4.98 1.92 -26.18
C GLN A 266 -5.33 2.55 -24.84
N VAL A 267 -5.07 1.85 -23.74
CA VAL A 267 -5.32 2.36 -22.38
C VAL A 267 -4.33 3.47 -22.05
N VAL A 268 -4.87 4.66 -21.76
CA VAL A 268 -4.07 5.88 -21.43
C VAL A 268 -4.30 6.39 -20.02
N ALA A 269 -5.40 5.99 -19.37
CA ALA A 269 -5.60 6.23 -17.95
C ALA A 269 -6.49 5.14 -17.34
N VAL A 270 -6.26 4.89 -16.07
CA VAL A 270 -7.09 4.01 -15.26
C VAL A 270 -7.21 4.55 -13.84
N GLY A 271 -8.39 4.49 -13.28
CA GLY A 271 -8.63 4.74 -11.86
C GLY A 271 -9.43 3.61 -11.26
N MET A 272 -9.05 3.22 -10.04
CA MET A 272 -9.71 2.15 -9.31
C MET A 272 -9.88 2.52 -7.84
N VAL A 273 -11.07 2.29 -7.34
CA VAL A 273 -11.41 2.48 -5.94
C VAL A 273 -12.12 1.22 -5.40
N MET A 274 -12.25 1.10 -4.10
CA MET A 274 -13.02 0.02 -3.48
C MET A 274 -13.66 0.46 -2.16
N PRO A 275 -14.76 -0.17 -1.73
CA PRO A 275 -15.28 0.02 -0.38
C PRO A 275 -14.22 -0.32 0.66
N SER A 276 -14.03 0.55 1.66
CA SER A 276 -13.04 0.30 2.71
C SER A 276 -13.32 -0.99 3.47
N LEU A 277 -12.32 -1.85 3.52
CA LEU A 277 -12.35 -3.12 4.25
C LEU A 277 -11.86 -3.00 5.69
N SER A 278 -11.38 -1.83 6.10
CA SER A 278 -10.70 -1.59 7.38
C SER A 278 -11.51 -2.11 8.57
N ARG A 279 -12.78 -1.73 8.68
CA ARG A 279 -13.66 -2.18 9.78
C ARG A 279 -13.98 -3.68 9.71
N ALA A 280 -14.07 -4.25 8.52
CA ALA A 280 -14.30 -5.67 8.33
C ALA A 280 -13.08 -6.50 8.77
N LEU A 281 -11.88 -6.06 8.40
CA LEU A 281 -10.61 -6.67 8.81
C LEU A 281 -10.41 -6.58 10.33
N GLN A 282 -10.74 -5.45 10.96
CA GLN A 282 -10.74 -5.34 12.42
C GLN A 282 -11.65 -6.37 13.07
N LYS A 283 -12.90 -6.53 12.57
CA LYS A 283 -13.85 -7.53 13.07
C LYS A 283 -13.39 -8.96 12.81
N ALA A 284 -12.76 -9.22 11.68
CA ALA A 284 -12.18 -10.52 11.32
C ALA A 284 -10.97 -10.87 12.19
N ARG A 285 -10.34 -9.88 12.86
CA ARG A 285 -9.15 -10.06 13.70
C ARG A 285 -8.05 -10.85 12.98
N GLY A 286 -7.84 -10.56 11.69
CA GLY A 286 -6.84 -11.20 10.84
C GLY A 286 -7.13 -12.65 10.47
N ARG A 287 -8.34 -13.17 10.72
CA ARG A 287 -8.71 -14.57 10.44
C ARG A 287 -9.89 -14.64 9.49
N MET A 288 -9.75 -15.39 8.39
CA MET A 288 -10.87 -15.67 7.49
C MET A 288 -11.93 -16.57 8.14
N PHE A 289 -11.52 -17.59 8.87
CA PHE A 289 -12.40 -18.57 9.49
C PHE A 289 -12.44 -18.44 11.02
N PRO A 290 -13.61 -18.70 11.68
CA PRO A 290 -14.86 -19.17 11.06
C PRO A 290 -15.73 -18.05 10.44
N PHE A 291 -15.65 -16.77 10.88
CA PHE A 291 -16.58 -15.72 10.49
C PHE A 291 -15.93 -14.49 9.80
N GLY A 292 -14.63 -14.46 9.64
CA GLY A 292 -13.91 -13.33 9.02
C GLY A 292 -14.35 -13.09 7.56
N TRP A 293 -14.49 -14.18 6.79
CA TRP A 293 -15.00 -14.11 5.41
C TRP A 293 -16.37 -13.42 5.31
N TRP A 294 -17.23 -13.62 6.32
CA TRP A 294 -18.55 -13.02 6.35
C TRP A 294 -18.49 -11.51 6.55
N HIS A 295 -17.57 -11.02 7.40
CA HIS A 295 -17.37 -9.59 7.59
C HIS A 295 -16.85 -8.93 6.31
N LEU A 296 -15.91 -9.56 5.62
CA LEU A 296 -15.38 -9.07 4.34
C LEU A 296 -16.45 -9.09 3.25
N LEU A 297 -17.19 -10.19 3.12
CA LEU A 297 -18.28 -10.30 2.15
C LEU A 297 -19.35 -9.21 2.37
N LYS A 298 -19.71 -8.94 3.63
CA LYS A 298 -20.62 -7.84 3.97
C LYS A 298 -20.08 -6.49 3.56
N ALA A 299 -18.81 -6.20 3.80
CA ALA A 299 -18.19 -4.94 3.44
C ALA A 299 -18.23 -4.70 1.92
N ILE A 300 -17.98 -5.74 1.13
CA ILE A 300 -17.96 -5.67 -0.33
C ILE A 300 -19.38 -5.59 -0.91
N LYS A 301 -20.30 -6.46 -0.45
CA LYS A 301 -21.64 -6.60 -1.10
C LYS A 301 -22.75 -5.76 -0.47
N TRP A 302 -22.73 -5.54 0.85
CA TRP A 302 -23.83 -4.89 1.56
C TRP A 302 -23.45 -3.56 2.24
N LYS A 303 -22.37 -2.92 1.78
CA LYS A 303 -21.98 -1.56 2.22
C LYS A 303 -21.93 -1.40 3.74
N MET A 304 -20.96 -2.02 4.37
CA MET A 304 -20.69 -1.84 5.80
C MET A 304 -19.86 -0.58 6.10
N SER A 305 -19.40 0.13 5.08
CA SER A 305 -18.62 1.35 5.18
C SER A 305 -19.22 2.43 4.30
N HIS A 306 -19.20 3.67 4.79
CA HIS A 306 -19.49 4.86 3.99
C HIS A 306 -18.22 5.45 3.37
N THR A 307 -17.08 4.77 3.53
CA THR A 307 -15.77 5.19 3.07
C THR A 307 -15.31 4.33 1.89
N ILE A 308 -14.70 4.97 0.92
CA ILE A 308 -14.01 4.36 -0.21
C ILE A 308 -12.51 4.51 0.00
N ASP A 309 -11.74 3.45 -0.24
CA ASP A 309 -10.30 3.50 -0.35
C ASP A 309 -9.93 3.70 -1.84
N LEU A 310 -9.17 4.76 -2.13
CA LEU A 310 -8.66 5.04 -3.47
C LEU A 310 -7.43 4.15 -3.69
N LEU A 311 -7.53 3.14 -4.56
CA LEU A 311 -6.47 2.14 -4.68
C LEU A 311 -5.33 2.62 -5.56
N PHE A 312 -5.61 3.01 -6.78
CA PHE A 312 -4.61 3.58 -7.67
C PHE A 312 -5.24 4.44 -8.77
N LEU A 313 -4.44 5.36 -9.27
CA LEU A 313 -4.68 6.16 -10.45
C LEU A 313 -3.41 6.17 -11.28
N ALA A 314 -3.47 5.69 -12.52
CA ALA A 314 -2.36 5.77 -13.46
C ALA A 314 -2.78 6.54 -14.70
N VAL A 315 -1.90 7.43 -15.15
CA VAL A 315 -2.06 8.23 -16.36
C VAL A 315 -0.78 8.14 -17.16
N LYS A 316 -0.89 7.79 -18.45
CA LYS A 316 0.24 7.67 -19.36
C LYS A 316 1.07 8.96 -19.35
N PRO A 317 2.41 8.90 -19.29
CA PRO A 317 3.27 10.08 -19.12
C PRO A 317 2.95 11.24 -20.07
N GLU A 318 2.66 10.94 -21.34
CA GLU A 318 2.33 11.95 -22.35
C GLU A 318 1.01 12.71 -22.08
N TYR A 319 0.11 12.15 -21.28
CA TYR A 319 -1.17 12.78 -20.88
C TYR A 319 -1.14 13.35 -19.46
N GLN A 320 -0.04 13.18 -18.73
CA GLN A 320 0.12 13.81 -17.41
C GLN A 320 0.13 15.32 -17.54
N ASN A 321 -0.31 16.03 -16.50
CA ASN A 321 -0.45 17.50 -16.47
C ASN A 321 -1.47 18.11 -17.46
N LYS A 322 -2.27 17.26 -18.12
CA LYS A 322 -3.30 17.69 -19.06
C LYS A 322 -4.73 17.57 -18.50
N GLY A 323 -4.86 17.25 -17.21
CA GLY A 323 -6.14 17.10 -16.52
C GLY A 323 -6.80 15.72 -16.70
N LEU A 324 -6.14 14.76 -17.35
CA LEU A 324 -6.69 13.42 -17.57
C LEU A 324 -6.94 12.65 -16.28
N ASN A 325 -6.22 12.97 -15.20
CA ASN A 325 -6.45 12.40 -13.86
C ASN A 325 -7.87 12.65 -13.32
N ALA A 326 -8.55 13.71 -13.77
CA ALA A 326 -9.94 14.00 -13.36
C ALA A 326 -10.96 13.05 -13.99
N VAL A 327 -10.66 12.45 -15.16
CA VAL A 327 -11.60 11.64 -15.92
C VAL A 327 -12.04 10.38 -15.16
N PRO A 328 -11.14 9.52 -14.65
CA PRO A 328 -11.55 8.33 -13.91
C PRO A 328 -12.47 8.64 -12.72
N PHE A 329 -12.16 9.70 -11.96
CA PHE A 329 -12.98 10.09 -10.82
C PHE A 329 -14.35 10.65 -11.24
N SER A 330 -14.41 11.46 -12.30
CA SER A 330 -15.68 12.00 -12.79
C SER A 330 -16.66 10.89 -13.22
N VAL A 331 -16.15 9.74 -13.64
CA VAL A 331 -16.95 8.57 -14.02
C VAL A 331 -17.41 7.77 -12.80
N ILE A 332 -16.51 7.55 -11.84
CA ILE A 332 -16.76 6.70 -10.68
C ILE A 332 -17.62 7.42 -9.61
N MET A 333 -17.36 8.70 -9.35
CA MET A 333 -17.96 9.46 -8.26
C MET A 333 -19.49 9.48 -8.25
N PRO A 334 -20.22 9.70 -9.37
CA PRO A 334 -21.68 9.67 -9.37
C PRO A 334 -22.24 8.32 -8.90
N THR A 335 -21.57 7.23 -9.26
CA THR A 335 -21.94 5.88 -8.83
C THR A 335 -21.73 5.71 -7.32
N LEU A 336 -20.61 6.19 -6.78
CA LEU A 336 -20.31 6.13 -5.35
C LEU A 336 -21.37 6.86 -4.53
N ILE A 337 -21.70 8.09 -4.90
CA ILE A 337 -22.71 8.91 -4.19
C ILE A 337 -24.09 8.27 -4.28
N LYS A 338 -24.50 7.81 -5.47
CA LYS A 338 -25.77 7.07 -5.63
C LYS A 338 -25.83 5.82 -4.75
N MET A 339 -24.69 5.20 -4.53
CA MET A 339 -24.56 4.06 -3.63
C MET A 339 -24.47 4.44 -2.14
N GLY A 340 -24.43 5.72 -1.79
CA GLY A 340 -24.44 6.23 -0.40
C GLY A 340 -23.07 6.24 0.26
N PHE A 341 -21.97 6.24 -0.51
CA PHE A 341 -20.66 6.55 0.04
C PHE A 341 -20.55 8.06 0.28
N GLN A 342 -19.89 8.42 1.38
CA GLN A 342 -19.85 9.80 1.87
C GLN A 342 -18.46 10.40 1.84
N GLN A 343 -17.42 9.56 1.79
CA GLN A 343 -16.03 10.00 1.83
C GLN A 343 -15.09 8.98 1.21
N GLY A 344 -13.92 9.46 0.81
CA GLY A 344 -12.79 8.67 0.36
C GLY A 344 -11.56 8.89 1.21
N GLU A 345 -10.70 7.88 1.23
CA GLU A 345 -9.34 7.96 1.74
C GLU A 345 -8.36 7.66 0.60
N SER A 346 -7.37 8.55 0.41
CA SER A 346 -6.31 8.25 -0.53
C SER A 346 -5.38 7.17 0.05
N ASN A 347 -4.73 6.43 -0.84
CA ASN A 347 -3.52 5.72 -0.47
C ASN A 347 -2.38 6.74 -0.27
N PRO A 348 -1.22 6.32 0.28
CA PRO A 348 -0.07 7.19 0.43
C PRO A 348 0.34 7.82 -0.90
N GLU A 349 0.36 9.13 -0.95
CA GLU A 349 0.81 9.92 -2.10
C GLU A 349 2.11 10.60 -1.75
N LEU A 350 3.16 10.46 -2.57
CA LEU A 350 4.42 11.16 -2.35
C LEU A 350 4.18 12.65 -2.11
N GLU A 351 4.74 13.20 -1.02
CA GLU A 351 4.55 14.61 -0.65
C GLU A 351 5.01 15.56 -1.77
N THR A 352 5.99 15.15 -2.56
CA THR A 352 6.49 15.88 -3.73
C THR A 352 5.56 15.80 -4.95
N ASN A 353 4.58 14.91 -4.97
CA ASN A 353 3.65 14.76 -6.08
C ASN A 353 2.47 15.75 -5.98
N MET A 354 2.80 17.04 -5.97
CA MET A 354 1.82 18.15 -5.85
C MET A 354 0.74 18.11 -6.94
N LYS A 355 1.04 17.49 -8.08
CA LYS A 355 0.10 17.39 -9.21
C LYS A 355 -1.04 16.42 -8.94
N MET A 356 -0.73 15.33 -8.30
CA MET A 356 -1.74 14.36 -7.86
C MET A 356 -2.58 14.95 -6.73
N GLN A 357 -1.94 15.55 -5.75
CA GLN A 357 -2.60 16.17 -4.59
C GLN A 357 -3.49 17.34 -4.98
N GLY A 358 -3.11 18.13 -6.00
CA GLY A 358 -3.87 19.32 -6.45
C GLY A 358 -5.31 19.01 -6.89
N GLN A 359 -5.66 17.78 -7.22
CA GLN A 359 -7.04 17.42 -7.55
C GLN A 359 -7.95 17.40 -6.33
N TRP A 360 -7.42 17.13 -5.13
CA TRP A 360 -8.20 17.10 -3.90
C TRP A 360 -8.66 18.46 -3.44
N ALA A 361 -7.96 19.53 -3.86
CA ALA A 361 -8.37 20.91 -3.60
C ALA A 361 -9.73 21.30 -4.23
N TYR A 362 -10.26 20.48 -5.13
CA TYR A 362 -11.60 20.68 -5.69
C TYR A 362 -12.72 20.20 -4.75
N PHE A 363 -12.40 19.34 -3.79
CA PHE A 363 -13.39 18.81 -2.85
C PHE A 363 -13.43 19.65 -1.57
N ASN A 364 -14.60 20.17 -1.26
CA ASN A 364 -14.79 20.98 -0.08
C ASN A 364 -14.60 20.16 1.20
N GLY A 365 -13.67 20.56 2.05
CA GLY A 365 -13.32 19.86 3.28
C GLY A 365 -12.30 18.73 3.09
N ALA A 366 -11.67 18.59 1.92
CA ALA A 366 -10.56 17.67 1.76
C ALA A 366 -9.34 18.15 2.56
N GLU A 367 -8.73 17.25 3.32
CA GLU A 367 -7.60 17.55 4.19
C GLU A 367 -6.58 16.42 4.21
N ILE A 368 -5.31 16.78 4.41
CA ILE A 368 -4.28 15.79 4.75
C ILE A 368 -4.49 15.42 6.21
N HIS A 369 -4.80 14.15 6.47
CA HIS A 369 -5.10 13.68 7.81
C HIS A 369 -4.09 12.67 8.36
N LYS A 370 -3.19 12.16 7.52
CA LYS A 370 -2.06 11.31 7.94
C LYS A 370 -0.81 11.67 7.15
N ARG A 371 0.36 11.49 7.79
CA ARG A 371 1.67 11.61 7.15
C ARG A 371 2.53 10.40 7.48
N ARG A 372 3.39 10.03 6.54
CA ARG A 372 4.33 8.90 6.66
C ARG A 372 5.68 9.29 6.11
N CYS A 373 6.70 8.57 6.55
CA CYS A 373 8.02 8.67 5.92
C CYS A 373 8.77 7.34 6.00
N THR A 374 9.74 7.17 5.12
CA THR A 374 10.80 6.21 5.37
C THR A 374 11.82 6.80 6.33
N PHE A 375 12.52 5.91 7.01
CA PHE A 375 13.72 6.22 7.80
C PHE A 375 14.92 5.60 7.11
N VAL A 376 16.01 6.36 7.07
CA VAL A 376 17.20 6.05 6.28
C VAL A 376 18.45 6.15 7.14
N LYS A 377 19.38 5.22 6.93
CA LYS A 377 20.72 5.27 7.50
C LYS A 377 21.74 4.84 6.44
N ASP A 378 22.70 5.71 6.19
CA ASP A 378 23.82 5.45 5.28
C ASP A 378 25.02 4.91 6.04
N ASN A 379 25.96 4.30 5.31
CA ASN A 379 27.22 3.76 5.85
C ASN A 379 27.00 2.74 6.97
N ILE A 380 26.11 1.81 6.73
CA ILE A 380 25.83 0.72 7.67
C ILE A 380 26.99 -0.29 7.70
#